data_d74049bb84c669e5571e2eb5e18b3bc0
#
_entry.id   d74049bb84c669e5571e2eb5e18b3bc0
#
_cell.length_a   1.000
_cell.length_b   1.000
_cell.length_c   1.000
_cell.angle_alpha   90.00
_cell.angle_beta   90.00
_cell.angle_gamma   90.00
#
_symmetry.space_group_name_H-M   'P 1'
#
loop_
_entity.id
_entity.type
_entity.pdbx_description
1 polymer ?
#
loop_
_entity_poly.entity_id
_entity_poly.type
_entity_poly.pdbx_seq_one_letter_code
_entity_poly.pdbx_strand_id
1 'polypeptide(L)'
;MQTNFTPEQLADPRVAEADRILRRCVHCGLCTAVCSTYVVVGDERDSPRGRIYLIKDMFERGRDASKEVQHHVDRCLSCLSCMTTCPGGVDYMHLVDHARVHIAETGQRGLKDRLMRRLLAAVVPDPKRF
;
A
#
# COMPACT_ATOMS: atom_id res chain seq x y z
N MET A 1 -10.27 -1.47 11.94
CA MET A 1 -10.87 -0.12 11.79
C MET A 1 -12.24 -0.22 11.11
N GLN A 2 -13.10 0.79 11.27
CA GLN A 2 -14.36 0.83 10.55
C GLN A 2 -14.14 1.25 9.09
N THR A 3 -14.87 0.63 8.17
CA THR A 3 -14.83 0.87 6.72
C THR A 3 -16.23 1.17 6.21
N ASN A 4 -16.32 1.97 5.15
CA ASN A 4 -17.59 2.45 4.57
C ASN A 4 -17.62 2.21 3.04
N PHE A 5 -17.40 0.96 2.64
CA PHE A 5 -17.50 0.58 1.23
C PHE A 5 -18.94 0.38 0.80
N THR A 6 -19.25 0.79 -0.43
CA THR A 6 -20.55 0.50 -1.05
C THR A 6 -20.62 -0.96 -1.52
N PRO A 7 -21.84 -1.53 -1.66
CA PRO A 7 -21.98 -2.88 -2.22
C PRO A 7 -21.35 -3.05 -3.61
N GLU A 8 -21.39 -1.99 -4.43
CA GLU A 8 -20.78 -1.98 -5.76
C GLU A 8 -19.25 -2.06 -5.70
N GLN A 9 -18.63 -1.34 -4.74
CA GLN A 9 -17.18 -1.41 -4.52
C GLN A 9 -16.76 -2.80 -4.01
N LEU A 10 -17.56 -3.41 -3.14
CA LEU A 10 -17.31 -4.76 -2.62
C LEU A 10 -17.53 -5.88 -3.66
N ALA A 11 -18.13 -5.57 -4.81
CA ALA A 11 -18.20 -6.51 -5.93
C ALA A 11 -16.83 -6.76 -6.59
N ASP A 12 -15.87 -5.83 -6.46
CA ASP A 12 -14.47 -6.09 -6.85
C ASP A 12 -13.79 -6.97 -5.79
N PRO A 13 -13.31 -8.16 -6.15
CA PRO A 13 -12.66 -9.08 -5.21
C PRO A 13 -11.46 -8.46 -4.48
N ARG A 14 -10.71 -7.56 -5.13
CA ARG A 14 -9.56 -6.86 -4.55
C ARG A 14 -10.00 -5.90 -3.45
N VAL A 15 -11.09 -5.16 -3.69
CA VAL A 15 -11.64 -4.23 -2.69
C VAL A 15 -12.27 -4.99 -1.52
N ALA A 16 -12.97 -6.09 -1.80
CA ALA A 16 -13.54 -6.96 -0.76
C ALA A 16 -12.46 -7.58 0.14
N GLU A 17 -11.33 -7.99 -0.44
CA GLU A 17 -10.19 -8.47 0.33
C GLU A 17 -9.53 -7.36 1.14
N ALA A 18 -9.33 -6.18 0.55
CA ALA A 18 -8.82 -5.00 1.23
C ALA A 18 -9.72 -4.61 2.43
N ASP A 19 -11.05 -4.62 2.26
CA ASP A 19 -12.00 -4.36 3.35
C ASP A 19 -11.80 -5.34 4.52
N ARG A 20 -11.70 -6.63 4.22
CA ARG A 20 -11.49 -7.68 5.23
C ARG A 20 -10.17 -7.46 6.00
N ILE A 21 -9.09 -7.07 5.30
CA ILE A 21 -7.80 -6.79 5.91
C ILE A 21 -7.86 -5.52 6.77
N LEU A 22 -8.46 -4.44 6.25
CA LEU A 22 -8.61 -3.16 6.93
C LEU A 22 -9.39 -3.30 8.24
N ARG A 23 -10.45 -4.11 8.27
CA ARG A 23 -11.25 -4.36 9.48
C ARG A 23 -10.47 -5.01 10.62
N ARG A 24 -9.38 -5.74 10.34
CA ARG A 24 -8.50 -6.30 11.36
C ARG A 24 -7.63 -5.24 12.05
N CYS A 25 -7.42 -4.09 11.42
CA CYS A 25 -6.57 -3.05 11.98
C CYS A 25 -7.29 -2.27 13.09
N VAL A 26 -6.79 -2.34 14.31
CA VAL A 26 -7.28 -1.56 15.46
C VAL A 26 -6.55 -0.22 15.63
N HIS A 27 -5.67 0.10 14.72
CA HIS A 27 -4.92 1.38 14.66
C HIS A 27 -4.05 1.66 15.90
N CYS A 28 -3.58 0.63 16.60
CA CYS A 28 -2.79 0.76 17.85
C CYS A 28 -1.41 1.40 17.68
N GLY A 29 -0.83 1.36 16.46
CA GLY A 29 0.47 1.96 16.18
C GLY A 29 1.70 1.12 16.51
N LEU A 30 1.58 -0.11 17.04
CA LEU A 30 2.74 -0.96 17.35
C LEU A 30 3.64 -1.22 16.14
N CYS A 31 3.07 -1.22 14.94
CA CYS A 31 3.81 -1.40 13.68
C CYS A 31 4.72 -0.21 13.32
N THR A 32 4.55 0.96 13.93
CA THR A 32 5.36 2.15 13.61
C THR A 32 6.79 2.01 14.11
N ALA A 33 6.98 1.41 15.28
CA ALA A 33 8.30 1.25 15.90
C ALA A 33 9.27 0.38 15.08
N VAL A 34 8.75 -0.54 14.28
CA VAL A 34 9.54 -1.47 13.46
C VAL A 34 9.63 -1.07 11.98
N CYS A 35 9.01 0.04 11.62
CA CYS A 35 8.99 0.52 10.24
C CYS A 35 10.21 1.39 9.95
N SER A 36 11.14 0.88 9.14
CA SER A 36 12.38 1.58 8.78
C SER A 36 12.11 2.94 8.10
N THR A 37 11.12 3.03 7.21
CA THR A 37 10.80 4.30 6.54
C THR A 37 10.25 5.33 7.52
N TYR A 38 9.42 4.93 8.47
CA TYR A 38 8.91 5.83 9.50
C TYR A 38 10.02 6.29 10.45
N VAL A 39 10.86 5.37 10.92
CA VAL A 39 11.96 5.69 11.85
C VAL A 39 12.94 6.70 11.25
N VAL A 40 13.22 6.59 9.94
CA VAL A 40 14.17 7.49 9.25
C VAL A 40 13.54 8.83 8.87
N VAL A 41 12.29 8.82 8.39
CA VAL A 41 11.64 10.02 7.81
C VAL A 41 10.85 10.80 8.86
N GLY A 42 10.25 10.12 9.85
CA GLY A 42 9.42 10.74 10.88
C GLY A 42 8.02 11.17 10.40
N ASP A 43 7.63 10.88 9.16
CA ASP A 43 6.29 11.20 8.64
C ASP A 43 5.34 10.05 8.92
N GLU A 44 4.23 10.33 9.61
CA GLU A 44 3.22 9.32 9.96
C GLU A 44 2.64 8.63 8.71
N ARG A 45 2.54 9.33 7.58
CA ARG A 45 2.06 8.77 6.31
C ARG A 45 3.02 7.72 5.72
N ASP A 46 4.29 7.74 6.13
CA ASP A 46 5.29 6.73 5.78
C ASP A 46 5.32 5.55 6.76
N SER A 47 4.47 5.57 7.79
CA SER A 47 4.26 4.44 8.69
C SER A 47 3.31 3.40 8.09
N PRO A 48 3.34 2.12 8.55
CA PRO A 48 2.35 1.13 8.10
C PRO A 48 0.92 1.55 8.44
N ARG A 49 0.70 2.11 9.63
CA ARG A 49 -0.58 2.63 10.08
C ARG A 49 -1.08 3.79 9.20
N GLY A 50 -0.22 4.74 8.91
CA GLY A 50 -0.54 5.87 8.03
C GLY A 50 -0.86 5.42 6.61
N ARG A 51 -0.07 4.49 6.04
CA ARG A 51 -0.34 3.90 4.73
C ARG A 51 -1.66 3.14 4.68
N ILE A 52 -1.99 2.38 5.72
CA ILE A 52 -3.30 1.71 5.85
C ILE A 52 -4.43 2.73 5.76
N TYR A 53 -4.28 3.89 6.41
CA TYR A 53 -5.28 4.95 6.36
C TYR A 53 -5.41 5.57 4.97
N LEU A 54 -4.28 5.86 4.31
CA LEU A 54 -4.25 6.39 2.94
C LEU A 54 -4.88 5.42 1.93
N ILE A 55 -4.57 4.12 2.05
CA ILE A 55 -5.13 3.07 1.19
C ILE A 55 -6.63 2.94 1.41
N LYS A 56 -7.08 2.95 2.67
CA LYS A 56 -8.50 2.95 3.00
C LYS A 56 -9.23 4.12 2.34
N ASP A 57 -8.74 5.35 2.54
CA ASP A 57 -9.36 6.56 1.99
C ASP A 57 -9.42 6.52 0.45
N MET A 58 -8.36 6.04 -0.20
CA MET A 58 -8.31 5.88 -1.66
C MET A 58 -9.40 4.92 -2.17
N PHE A 59 -9.53 3.75 -1.56
CA PHE A 59 -10.50 2.75 -1.99
C PHE A 59 -11.95 3.15 -1.65
N GLU A 60 -12.21 3.69 -0.46
CA GLU A 60 -13.56 4.14 -0.07
C GLU A 60 -14.09 5.26 -0.96
N ARG A 61 -13.23 6.18 -1.40
CA ARG A 61 -13.62 7.25 -2.31
C ARG A 61 -13.76 6.79 -3.75
N GLY A 62 -13.32 5.60 -4.10
CA GLY A 62 -13.32 5.08 -5.46
C GLY A 62 -12.61 5.99 -6.45
N ARG A 63 -11.54 6.68 -6.02
CA ARG A 63 -10.81 7.68 -6.82
C ARG A 63 -9.52 7.10 -7.37
N ASP A 64 -9.06 7.73 -8.43
CA ASP A 64 -7.70 7.55 -8.91
C ASP A 64 -6.69 7.84 -7.81
N ALA A 65 -5.59 7.11 -7.80
CA ALA A 65 -4.54 7.30 -6.82
C ALA A 65 -3.92 8.71 -6.92
N SER A 66 -4.04 9.48 -5.84
CA SER A 66 -3.40 10.79 -5.75
C SER A 66 -1.88 10.65 -5.74
N LYS A 67 -1.16 11.72 -6.14
CA LYS A 67 0.30 11.77 -6.05
C LYS A 67 0.82 11.56 -4.62
N GLU A 68 0.06 12.00 -3.63
CA GLU A 68 0.39 11.82 -2.22
C GLU A 68 0.31 10.34 -1.82
N VAL A 69 -0.79 9.66 -2.11
CA VAL A 69 -0.95 8.22 -1.85
C VAL A 69 0.14 7.43 -2.56
N GLN A 70 0.34 7.70 -3.85
CA GLN A 70 1.41 7.07 -4.64
C GLN A 70 2.77 7.26 -3.99
N HIS A 71 3.12 8.48 -3.57
CA HIS A 71 4.41 8.80 -2.97
C HIS A 71 4.67 7.97 -1.69
N HIS A 72 3.72 7.93 -0.77
CA HIS A 72 3.90 7.22 0.49
C HIS A 72 3.82 5.70 0.34
N VAL A 73 2.99 5.18 -0.55
CA VAL A 73 2.91 3.74 -0.83
C VAL A 73 4.18 3.24 -1.56
N ASP A 74 4.72 4.03 -2.50
CA ASP A 74 5.95 3.69 -3.23
C ASP A 74 7.18 3.66 -2.32
N ARG A 75 7.22 4.46 -1.26
CA ARG A 75 8.29 4.46 -0.25
C ARG A 75 8.30 3.23 0.65
N CYS A 76 7.24 2.42 0.64
CA CYS A 76 7.23 1.19 1.40
C CYS A 76 8.25 0.19 0.84
N LEU A 77 9.20 -0.23 1.67
CA LEU A 77 10.26 -1.19 1.29
C LEU A 77 9.78 -2.65 1.20
N SER A 78 8.52 -2.92 1.52
CA SER A 78 7.96 -4.29 1.59
C SER A 78 8.77 -5.26 2.46
N CYS A 79 9.44 -4.76 3.50
CA CYS A 79 10.21 -5.58 4.44
C CYS A 79 9.33 -6.43 5.36
N LEU A 80 8.04 -6.13 5.46
CA LEU A 80 6.99 -6.85 6.19
C LEU A 80 7.19 -6.99 7.72
N SER A 81 8.18 -6.32 8.29
CA SER A 81 8.41 -6.31 9.74
C SER A 81 7.19 -5.85 10.55
N CYS A 82 6.34 -5.00 9.95
CA CYS A 82 5.09 -4.55 10.56
C CYS A 82 4.07 -5.68 10.73
N MET A 83 4.12 -6.76 9.93
CA MET A 83 3.21 -7.89 10.06
C MET A 83 3.56 -8.75 11.27
N THR A 84 4.84 -8.97 11.53
CA THR A 84 5.29 -9.79 12.67
C THR A 84 4.99 -9.15 14.01
N THR A 85 4.88 -7.83 14.07
CA THR A 85 4.59 -7.05 15.27
C THR A 85 3.08 -6.82 15.48
N CYS A 86 2.25 -7.10 14.47
CA CYS A 86 0.83 -6.78 14.52
C CYS A 86 0.01 -7.79 15.34
N PRO A 87 -0.56 -7.40 16.51
CA PRO A 87 -1.38 -8.31 17.30
C PRO A 87 -2.73 -8.61 16.65
N GLY A 88 -3.21 -7.73 15.77
CA GLY A 88 -4.46 -7.92 15.02
C GLY A 88 -4.31 -8.81 13.78
N GLY A 89 -3.10 -9.26 13.45
CA GLY A 89 -2.86 -10.11 12.29
C GLY A 89 -3.25 -9.44 10.97
N VAL A 90 -2.97 -8.15 10.81
CA VAL A 90 -3.25 -7.41 9.57
C VAL A 90 -2.34 -7.93 8.46
N ASP A 91 -2.93 -8.44 7.39
CA ASP A 91 -2.21 -8.87 6.20
C ASP A 91 -1.81 -7.66 5.35
N TYR A 92 -0.78 -6.97 5.83
CA TYR A 92 -0.28 -5.75 5.19
C TYR A 92 0.31 -6.00 3.80
N MET A 93 0.87 -7.19 3.56
CA MET A 93 1.47 -7.56 2.27
C MET A 93 0.43 -7.47 1.15
N HIS A 94 -0.68 -8.19 1.28
CA HIS A 94 -1.74 -8.18 0.28
C HIS A 94 -2.40 -6.79 0.16
N LEU A 95 -2.57 -6.08 1.28
CA LEU A 95 -3.13 -4.74 1.24
C LEU A 95 -2.28 -3.76 0.42
N VAL A 96 -0.96 -3.75 0.63
CA VAL A 96 -0.06 -2.87 -0.13
C VAL A 96 0.08 -3.29 -1.58
N ASP A 97 -0.03 -4.58 -1.89
CA ASP A 97 -0.01 -5.08 -3.27
C ASP A 97 -1.28 -4.64 -4.02
N HIS A 98 -2.47 -4.79 -3.44
CA HIS A 98 -3.71 -4.25 -4.02
C HIS A 98 -3.63 -2.74 -4.27
N ALA A 99 -3.08 -2.00 -3.31
CA ALA A 99 -2.88 -0.55 -3.48
C ALA A 99 -1.91 -0.24 -4.62
N ARG A 100 -0.82 -0.98 -4.75
CA ARG A 100 0.16 -0.79 -5.85
C ARG A 100 -0.41 -1.12 -7.22
N VAL A 101 -1.22 -2.15 -7.32
CA VAL A 101 -1.94 -2.49 -8.56
C VAL A 101 -2.87 -1.34 -8.94
N HIS A 102 -3.70 -0.87 -8.00
CA HIS A 102 -4.59 0.28 -8.24
C HIS A 102 -3.81 1.55 -8.64
N ILE A 103 -2.70 1.86 -7.96
CA ILE A 103 -1.81 2.98 -8.33
C ILE A 103 -1.20 2.79 -9.73
N ALA A 104 -0.88 1.57 -10.14
CA ALA A 104 -0.35 1.31 -11.47
C ALA A 104 -1.40 1.50 -12.56
N GLU A 105 -2.66 1.17 -12.27
CA GLU A 105 -3.80 1.32 -13.18
C GLU A 105 -4.29 2.78 -13.29
N THR A 106 -4.36 3.50 -12.18
CA THR A 106 -5.02 4.81 -12.07
C THR A 106 -4.06 5.99 -11.81
N GLY A 107 -2.87 5.70 -11.30
CA GLY A 107 -1.90 6.70 -10.88
C GLY A 107 -1.30 7.50 -12.04
N GLN A 108 -1.10 8.79 -11.82
CA GLN A 108 -0.50 9.71 -12.80
C GLN A 108 1.03 9.65 -12.74
N ARG A 109 1.62 8.55 -13.20
CA ARG A 109 3.08 8.42 -13.26
C ARG A 109 3.65 9.14 -14.49
N GLY A 110 4.75 9.87 -14.28
CA GLY A 110 5.49 10.50 -15.38
C GLY A 110 6.10 9.47 -16.34
N LEU A 111 6.34 9.87 -17.60
CA LEU A 111 6.91 8.99 -18.62
C LEU A 111 8.28 8.40 -18.21
N LYS A 112 9.13 9.20 -17.56
CA LYS A 112 10.45 8.75 -17.07
C LYS A 112 10.31 7.63 -16.03
N ASP A 113 9.38 7.76 -15.08
CA ASP A 113 9.13 6.75 -14.06
C ASP A 113 8.57 5.45 -14.69
N ARG A 114 7.63 5.58 -15.63
CA ARG A 114 7.10 4.42 -16.38
C ARG A 114 8.18 3.68 -17.15
N LEU A 115 9.05 4.41 -17.82
CA LEU A 115 10.14 3.82 -18.60
C LEU A 115 11.13 3.10 -17.67
N MET A 116 11.55 3.76 -16.59
CA MET A 116 12.48 3.18 -15.61
C MET A 116 11.91 1.91 -14.97
N ARG A 117 10.65 1.92 -14.56
CA ARG A 117 9.99 0.72 -13.99
C ARG A 117 9.90 -0.42 -14.99
N ARG A 118 9.60 -0.13 -16.27
CA ARG A 118 9.59 -1.16 -17.32
C ARG A 118 10.99 -1.73 -17.56
N LEU A 119 12.01 -0.88 -17.59
CA LEU A 119 13.40 -1.32 -17.72
C LEU A 119 13.81 -2.22 -16.56
N LEU A 120 13.55 -1.80 -15.32
CA LEU A 120 13.85 -2.59 -14.13
C LEU A 120 13.08 -3.92 -14.12
N ALA A 121 11.81 -3.92 -14.48
CA ALA A 121 11.01 -5.14 -14.57
C ALA A 121 11.49 -6.12 -15.65
N ALA A 122 12.14 -5.62 -16.70
CA ALA A 122 12.69 -6.45 -17.76
C ALA A 122 14.10 -6.99 -17.46
N VAL A 123 14.88 -6.24 -16.65
CA VAL A 123 16.30 -6.56 -16.39
C VAL A 123 16.46 -7.34 -15.09
N VAL A 124 15.89 -6.86 -13.99
CA VAL A 124 16.13 -7.39 -12.64
C VAL A 124 15.70 -8.87 -12.46
N PRO A 125 14.57 -9.34 -13.03
CA PRO A 125 14.17 -10.74 -12.86
C PRO A 125 15.03 -11.75 -13.68
N ASP A 126 15.78 -11.27 -14.67
CA ASP A 126 16.57 -12.14 -15.52
C ASP A 126 18.06 -12.05 -15.18
N PRO A 127 18.64 -13.09 -14.54
CA PRO A 127 20.05 -13.08 -14.12
C PRO A 127 21.05 -12.96 -15.30
N LYS A 128 20.61 -13.18 -16.54
CA LYS A 128 21.45 -13.00 -17.73
C LYS A 128 21.46 -11.56 -18.25
N ARG A 129 20.52 -10.72 -17.77
CA ARG A 129 20.39 -9.31 -18.18
C ARG A 129 20.89 -8.34 -17.10
N PHE A 130 21.03 -8.84 -15.87
CA PHE A 130 21.56 -8.10 -14.73
C PHE A 130 23.08 -8.23 -14.69
#